data_e1d611e6b43bbef7006113ddc677189d
#
_entry.id   e1d611e6b43bbef7006113ddc677189d
#
_cell.length_a   1.000
_cell.length_b   1.000
_cell.length_c   1.000
_cell.angle_alpha   90.00
_cell.angle_beta   90.00
_cell.angle_gamma   90.00
#
_symmetry.space_group_name_H-M   'P 1'
#
loop_
_entity.id
_entity.type
_entity.pdbx_description
1 polymer ?
#
loop_
_entity_poly.entity_id
_entity_poly.type
_entity_poly.pdbx_seq_one_letter_code
_entity_poly.pdbx_strand_id
1 'polypeptide(L)'
;MLDRIETFTIVENMDFRALSPFGAQANGIGITDLQDRDIDALKNALAHNGFIVLRQQSANDADFESFLARLGQLTFTVGETPVLHQPNLNVVSNIGRVRAPRSVFHTDTSYISQPPAFTALRAVTIPGSGGETLFSDQYRAYETLPTALKQQLAAAKVLHVVSSLTLEGGETQSWHPLFKRHPISGRLALFLSTPERCQEISGMAIGAAQRLIRLLYRHSIRHYRIYRHQWQPEDIVIWDNRCTMHRADHSQVVGDRVLHRGLVLG
;
A
#
# COMPACT_ATOMS: atom_id res chain seq x y z
N MET A 1 46.76 -20.63 -27.48
CA MET A 1 45.50 -21.07 -26.86
C MET A 1 45.40 -20.32 -25.55
N LEU A 2 44.75 -19.18 -25.57
CA LEU A 2 44.58 -18.33 -24.37
C LEU A 2 43.15 -18.53 -23.87
N ASP A 3 43.07 -19.16 -22.72
CA ASP A 3 41.81 -19.40 -22.02
C ASP A 3 41.14 -18.07 -21.69
N ARG A 4 39.93 -17.89 -22.22
CA ARG A 4 39.03 -16.83 -21.78
C ARG A 4 38.56 -17.19 -20.38
N ILE A 5 39.07 -16.49 -19.39
CA ILE A 5 38.44 -16.46 -18.06
C ILE A 5 37.14 -15.68 -18.24
N GLU A 6 36.03 -16.41 -18.29
CA GLU A 6 34.70 -15.82 -18.13
C GLU A 6 34.60 -15.28 -16.70
N THR A 7 34.64 -13.96 -16.59
CA THR A 7 34.36 -13.26 -15.33
C THR A 7 32.87 -13.44 -15.06
N PHE A 8 32.52 -14.41 -14.22
CA PHE A 8 31.19 -14.48 -13.64
C PHE A 8 31.02 -13.26 -12.75
N THR A 9 30.31 -12.24 -13.25
CA THR A 9 29.79 -11.18 -12.40
C THR A 9 28.76 -11.81 -11.49
N ILE A 10 29.12 -12.02 -10.23
CA ILE A 10 28.16 -12.39 -9.18
C ILE A 10 27.25 -11.18 -9.04
N VAL A 11 26.05 -11.26 -9.57
CA VAL A 11 25.01 -10.26 -9.37
C VAL A 11 24.46 -10.56 -7.99
N GLU A 12 24.79 -9.69 -7.04
CA GLU A 12 24.24 -9.73 -5.69
C GLU A 12 22.71 -9.67 -5.83
N ASN A 13 22.04 -10.73 -5.42
CA ASN A 13 20.60 -10.81 -5.36
C ASN A 13 20.11 -9.82 -4.29
N MET A 14 19.05 -9.05 -4.62
CA MET A 14 18.35 -8.22 -3.65
C MET A 14 17.98 -9.05 -2.42
N ASP A 15 18.51 -8.70 -1.26
CA ASP A 15 18.24 -9.39 0.00
C ASP A 15 17.01 -8.78 0.69
N PHE A 16 16.05 -9.63 1.02
CA PHE A 16 14.82 -9.24 1.72
C PHE A 16 14.85 -9.73 3.17
N ARG A 17 15.16 -8.83 4.09
CA ARG A 17 15.08 -9.11 5.52
C ARG A 17 13.64 -8.94 6.02
N ALA A 18 13.06 -10.00 6.58
CA ALA A 18 11.73 -9.95 7.17
C ALA A 18 11.64 -8.95 8.32
N LEU A 19 10.53 -8.22 8.39
CA LEU A 19 10.16 -7.31 9.48
C LEU A 19 9.09 -7.96 10.36
N SER A 20 9.01 -7.54 11.61
CA SER A 20 7.99 -8.04 12.56
C SER A 20 6.93 -6.96 12.82
N PRO A 21 5.63 -7.30 12.78
CA PRO A 21 5.03 -8.63 12.65
C PRO A 21 4.87 -9.10 11.20
N PHE A 22 5.10 -8.27 10.17
CA PHE A 22 5.07 -8.59 8.75
C PHE A 22 5.80 -7.51 7.94
N GLY A 23 5.93 -7.72 6.62
CA GLY A 23 6.69 -6.84 5.72
C GLY A 23 8.13 -7.28 5.58
N ALA A 24 8.88 -6.62 4.71
CA ALA A 24 10.31 -6.82 4.57
C ALA A 24 11.05 -5.53 4.27
N GLN A 25 12.35 -5.53 4.53
CA GLN A 25 13.28 -4.49 4.11
C GLN A 25 14.18 -5.06 3.02
N ALA A 26 14.24 -4.39 1.88
CA ALA A 26 15.22 -4.70 0.85
C ALA A 26 16.51 -3.92 1.10
N ASN A 27 17.65 -4.59 0.94
CA ASN A 27 18.97 -4.02 1.14
C ASN A 27 19.82 -4.19 -0.13
N GLY A 28 20.86 -3.36 -0.24
CA GLY A 28 21.96 -3.56 -1.19
C GLY A 28 21.72 -3.04 -2.60
N ILE A 29 20.57 -2.41 -2.92
CA ILE A 29 20.33 -1.92 -4.29
C ILE A 29 19.56 -0.60 -4.29
N GLY A 30 20.00 0.33 -5.15
CA GLY A 30 19.29 1.58 -5.44
C GLY A 30 18.18 1.36 -6.47
N ILE A 31 17.09 2.13 -6.38
CA ILE A 31 15.97 2.02 -7.34
C ILE A 31 16.40 2.35 -8.78
N THR A 32 17.47 3.11 -8.97
CA THR A 32 18.07 3.46 -10.27
C THR A 32 18.86 2.31 -10.91
N ASP A 33 19.29 1.34 -10.10
CA ASP A 33 20.22 0.27 -10.53
C ASP A 33 19.52 -1.06 -10.79
N LEU A 34 18.19 -1.13 -10.49
CA LEU A 34 17.37 -2.34 -10.63
C LEU A 34 17.34 -2.84 -12.08
N GLN A 35 17.53 -4.14 -12.26
CA GLN A 35 17.27 -4.86 -13.50
C GLN A 35 15.84 -5.39 -13.54
N ASP A 36 15.37 -5.91 -14.68
CA ASP A 36 13.98 -6.42 -14.81
C ASP A 36 13.70 -7.59 -13.86
N ARG A 37 14.69 -8.49 -13.67
CA ARG A 37 14.60 -9.58 -12.69
C ARG A 37 14.41 -9.08 -11.25
N ASP A 38 14.98 -7.91 -10.91
CA ASP A 38 14.87 -7.32 -9.58
C ASP A 38 13.47 -6.73 -9.37
N ILE A 39 12.87 -6.18 -10.44
CA ILE A 39 11.47 -5.73 -10.44
C ILE A 39 10.52 -6.90 -10.22
N ASP A 40 10.76 -8.04 -10.87
CA ASP A 40 9.94 -9.25 -10.67
C ASP A 40 10.13 -9.82 -9.26
N ALA A 41 11.36 -9.85 -8.74
CA ALA A 41 11.66 -10.23 -7.37
C ALA A 41 10.96 -9.30 -6.37
N LEU A 42 10.95 -7.99 -6.60
CA LEU A 42 10.26 -7.00 -5.77
C LEU A 42 8.74 -7.20 -5.79
N LYS A 43 8.13 -7.43 -6.97
CA LYS A 43 6.69 -7.75 -7.07
C LYS A 43 6.34 -9.02 -6.31
N ASN A 44 7.18 -10.05 -6.42
CA ASN A 44 6.99 -11.30 -5.69
C ASN A 44 7.15 -11.10 -4.17
N ALA A 45 8.14 -10.34 -3.73
CA ALA A 45 8.33 -9.99 -2.33
C ALA A 45 7.15 -9.18 -1.77
N LEU A 46 6.62 -8.19 -2.50
CA LEU A 46 5.42 -7.43 -2.14
C LEU A 46 4.21 -8.35 -1.96
N ALA A 47 4.00 -9.29 -2.90
CA ALA A 47 2.91 -10.25 -2.87
C ALA A 47 2.92 -11.18 -1.64
N HIS A 48 4.09 -11.46 -1.07
CA HIS A 48 4.22 -12.36 0.07
C HIS A 48 4.32 -11.61 1.41
N ASN A 49 4.92 -10.42 1.41
CA ASN A 49 5.19 -9.65 2.62
C ASN A 49 4.23 -8.48 2.85
N GLY A 50 3.46 -8.07 1.84
CA GLY A 50 2.49 -6.97 1.92
C GLY A 50 3.08 -5.58 1.73
N PHE A 51 4.26 -5.30 2.27
CA PHE A 51 5.00 -4.06 2.01
C PHE A 51 6.52 -4.29 2.07
N ILE A 52 7.26 -3.40 1.40
CA ILE A 52 8.72 -3.40 1.37
C ILE A 52 9.23 -2.00 1.71
N VAL A 53 10.25 -1.96 2.58
CA VAL A 53 11.03 -0.75 2.89
C VAL A 53 12.33 -0.79 2.12
N LEU A 54 12.60 0.27 1.36
CA LEU A 54 13.86 0.53 0.69
C LEU A 54 14.53 1.69 1.42
N ARG A 55 15.65 1.43 2.09
CA ARG A 55 16.39 2.44 2.84
C ARG A 55 17.44 3.12 1.95
N GLN A 56 17.81 4.36 2.32
CA GLN A 56 18.94 5.07 1.71
C GLN A 56 18.86 5.16 0.18
N GLN A 57 17.69 5.52 -0.32
CA GLN A 57 17.43 5.66 -1.74
C GLN A 57 17.73 7.09 -2.19
N SER A 58 18.96 7.34 -2.62
CA SER A 58 19.40 8.64 -3.14
C SER A 58 18.81 8.86 -4.53
N ALA A 59 17.49 9.11 -4.59
CA ALA A 59 16.71 9.23 -5.80
C ALA A 59 15.87 10.50 -5.79
N ASN A 60 15.80 11.20 -6.91
CA ASN A 60 14.91 12.32 -7.11
C ASN A 60 13.50 11.86 -7.54
N ASP A 61 12.58 12.80 -7.82
CA ASP A 61 11.21 12.46 -8.20
C ASP A 61 11.10 11.82 -9.57
N ALA A 62 11.97 12.18 -10.53
CA ALA A 62 12.00 11.56 -11.86
C ALA A 62 12.49 10.11 -11.78
N ASP A 63 13.50 9.83 -10.96
CA ASP A 63 13.98 8.48 -10.70
C ASP A 63 12.89 7.63 -10.04
N PHE A 64 12.18 8.22 -9.05
CA PHE A 64 11.09 7.55 -8.35
C PHE A 64 9.91 7.24 -9.27
N GLU A 65 9.51 8.18 -10.12
CA GLU A 65 8.44 7.96 -11.10
C GLU A 65 8.84 6.89 -12.13
N SER A 66 10.08 6.96 -12.65
CA SER A 66 10.62 5.97 -13.59
C SER A 66 10.65 4.56 -12.99
N PHE A 67 11.06 4.44 -11.74
CA PHE A 67 11.02 3.19 -11.00
C PHE A 67 9.60 2.63 -10.87
N LEU A 68 8.63 3.47 -10.49
CA LEU A 68 7.24 3.04 -10.35
C LEU A 68 6.63 2.61 -11.68
N ALA A 69 6.98 3.26 -12.79
CA ALA A 69 6.54 2.89 -14.13
C ALA A 69 6.98 1.47 -14.53
N ARG A 70 8.08 0.96 -13.98
CA ARG A 70 8.53 -0.43 -14.17
C ARG A 70 7.70 -1.45 -13.38
N LEU A 71 7.04 -1.02 -12.29
CA LEU A 71 6.11 -1.89 -11.55
C LEU A 71 4.76 -2.06 -12.26
N GLY A 72 4.35 -1.09 -13.08
CA GLY A 72 3.10 -1.12 -13.84
C GLY A 72 2.68 0.27 -14.31
N GLN A 73 1.47 0.37 -14.84
CA GLN A 73 0.93 1.65 -15.31
C GLN A 73 0.69 2.60 -14.14
N LEU A 74 1.22 3.80 -14.23
CA LEU A 74 0.97 4.85 -13.24
C LEU A 74 -0.48 5.34 -13.31
N THR A 75 -1.02 5.70 -12.15
CA THR A 75 -2.33 6.33 -12.03
C THR A 75 -2.28 7.44 -10.99
N PHE A 76 -3.23 8.37 -11.05
CA PHE A 76 -3.28 9.52 -10.15
C PHE A 76 -4.66 9.63 -9.50
N THR A 77 -4.71 10.02 -8.23
CA THR A 77 -5.98 10.26 -7.53
C THR A 77 -6.48 11.66 -7.83
N VAL A 78 -7.64 11.77 -8.46
CA VAL A 78 -8.28 13.07 -8.75
C VAL A 78 -8.51 13.84 -7.46
N GLY A 79 -8.20 15.15 -7.49
CA GLY A 79 -8.34 16.07 -6.34
C GLY A 79 -7.11 16.15 -5.41
N GLU A 80 -6.08 15.36 -5.66
CA GLU A 80 -4.80 15.47 -4.97
C GLU A 80 -3.90 16.54 -5.64
N THR A 81 -2.89 17.01 -4.91
CA THR A 81 -1.92 18.00 -5.43
C THR A 81 -0.77 17.29 -6.14
N PRO A 82 -0.55 17.51 -7.44
CA PRO A 82 0.57 16.90 -8.13
C PRO A 82 1.92 17.48 -7.67
N VAL A 83 2.97 16.66 -7.79
CA VAL A 83 4.35 17.11 -7.63
C VAL A 83 4.74 17.96 -8.83
N LEU A 84 5.46 19.05 -8.60
CA LEU A 84 5.92 19.95 -9.67
C LEU A 84 6.78 19.16 -10.67
N HIS A 85 6.44 19.24 -11.94
CA HIS A 85 7.06 18.52 -13.07
C HIS A 85 6.92 16.99 -13.07
N GLN A 86 6.16 16.40 -12.10
CA GLN A 86 5.89 14.97 -12.04
C GLN A 86 4.38 14.73 -11.82
N PRO A 87 3.55 14.85 -12.86
CA PRO A 87 2.10 14.86 -12.74
C PRO A 87 1.50 13.52 -12.27
N ASN A 88 2.24 12.42 -12.33
CA ASN A 88 1.81 11.12 -11.83
C ASN A 88 2.14 10.90 -10.36
N LEU A 89 2.88 11.82 -9.73
CA LEU A 89 3.16 11.81 -8.30
C LEU A 89 2.33 12.88 -7.60
N ASN A 90 1.89 12.60 -6.39
CA ASN A 90 1.20 13.60 -5.58
C ASN A 90 1.88 13.87 -4.23
N VAL A 91 1.71 15.10 -3.75
CA VAL A 91 2.30 15.57 -2.49
C VAL A 91 1.42 15.13 -1.32
N VAL A 92 2.02 14.42 -0.36
CA VAL A 92 1.42 14.07 0.93
C VAL A 92 2.13 14.86 2.03
N SER A 93 1.52 15.95 2.49
CA SER A 93 2.17 16.90 3.40
C SER A 93 1.24 17.33 4.54
N ASN A 94 1.82 17.73 5.67
CA ASN A 94 1.13 18.42 6.75
C ASN A 94 1.27 19.95 6.66
N ILE A 95 2.07 20.47 5.74
CA ILE A 95 2.31 21.91 5.59
C ILE A 95 1.03 22.62 5.13
N GLY A 96 0.72 23.75 5.76
CA GLY A 96 -0.45 24.56 5.43
C GLY A 96 -1.80 23.97 5.83
N ARG A 97 -1.84 22.84 6.53
CA ARG A 97 -3.07 22.23 7.02
C ARG A 97 -3.47 22.77 8.39
N VAL A 98 -4.68 23.32 8.49
CA VAL A 98 -5.27 23.81 9.76
C VAL A 98 -5.67 22.65 10.66
N ARG A 99 -5.93 21.47 10.10
CA ARG A 99 -6.29 20.25 10.84
C ARG A 99 -5.45 19.09 10.33
N ALA A 100 -5.04 18.22 11.26
CA ALA A 100 -4.35 16.99 10.89
C ALA A 100 -5.22 16.17 9.91
N PRO A 101 -4.63 15.56 8.87
CA PRO A 101 -5.34 14.67 7.98
C PRO A 101 -5.98 13.51 8.75
N ARG A 102 -7.07 12.97 8.22
CA ARG A 102 -7.74 11.83 8.83
C ARG A 102 -6.79 10.62 8.89
N SER A 103 -6.57 10.14 10.11
CA SER A 103 -5.63 9.02 10.38
C SER A 103 -6.43 7.74 10.65
N VAL A 104 -6.92 7.08 9.60
CA VAL A 104 -7.69 5.83 9.68
C VAL A 104 -7.12 4.81 8.70
N PHE A 105 -7.11 3.52 9.09
CA PHE A 105 -6.69 2.47 8.19
C PHE A 105 -7.61 2.37 6.98
N HIS A 106 -7.03 2.35 5.78
CA HIS A 106 -7.77 2.27 4.54
C HIS A 106 -6.95 1.56 3.45
N THR A 107 -7.64 1.17 2.40
CA THR A 107 -7.06 0.78 1.12
C THR A 107 -7.26 1.94 0.14
N ASP A 108 -6.20 2.32 -0.58
CA ASP A 108 -6.23 3.43 -1.53
C ASP A 108 -7.22 3.16 -2.66
N THR A 109 -7.99 4.20 -3.00
CA THR A 109 -8.89 4.26 -4.16
C THR A 109 -9.76 3.01 -4.36
N SER A 110 -10.09 2.30 -3.26
CA SER A 110 -10.81 1.02 -3.29
C SER A 110 -12.25 1.11 -3.83
N TYR A 111 -12.75 2.31 -4.10
CA TYR A 111 -14.09 2.58 -4.64
C TYR A 111 -14.17 2.47 -6.18
N ILE A 112 -13.05 2.23 -6.88
CA ILE A 112 -13.03 1.99 -8.33
C ILE A 112 -12.90 0.51 -8.63
N SER A 113 -13.28 0.11 -9.85
CA SER A 113 -13.30 -1.31 -10.29
C SER A 113 -11.90 -1.93 -10.35
N GLN A 114 -10.89 -1.13 -10.68
CA GLN A 114 -9.48 -1.52 -10.71
C GLN A 114 -8.64 -0.64 -9.78
N PRO A 115 -8.66 -0.88 -8.46
CA PRO A 115 -7.84 -0.12 -7.51
C PRO A 115 -6.35 -0.31 -7.79
N PRO A 116 -5.51 0.69 -7.47
CA PRO A 116 -4.07 0.54 -7.56
C PRO A 116 -3.60 -0.74 -6.85
N ALA A 117 -2.79 -1.54 -7.54
CA ALA A 117 -2.15 -2.70 -6.94
C ALA A 117 -1.11 -2.26 -5.91
N PHE A 118 -0.30 -1.27 -6.28
CA PHE A 118 0.76 -0.76 -5.42
C PHE A 118 0.60 0.73 -5.16
N THR A 119 0.95 1.13 -3.95
CA THR A 119 1.22 2.51 -3.59
C THR A 119 2.63 2.60 -3.04
N ALA A 120 3.34 3.66 -3.39
CA ALA A 120 4.65 3.94 -2.86
C ALA A 120 4.73 5.37 -2.32
N LEU A 121 5.51 5.55 -1.27
CA LEU A 121 5.86 6.85 -0.71
C LEU A 121 7.37 7.01 -0.69
N ARG A 122 7.87 8.16 -1.16
CA ARG A 122 9.26 8.59 -1.04
C ARG A 122 9.37 9.70 0.01
N ALA A 123 10.34 9.58 0.90
CA ALA A 123 10.64 10.59 1.90
C ALA A 123 11.27 11.83 1.24
N VAL A 124 10.68 13.01 1.48
CA VAL A 124 11.21 14.31 1.03
C VAL A 124 11.63 15.16 2.23
N THR A 125 10.71 15.35 3.17
CA THR A 125 10.99 16.02 4.45
C THR A 125 10.42 15.16 5.57
N ILE A 126 11.27 14.82 6.51
CA ILE A 126 10.90 13.98 7.65
C ILE A 126 10.83 14.85 8.91
N PRO A 127 9.73 14.78 9.68
CA PRO A 127 9.58 15.55 10.91
C PRO A 127 10.57 15.09 11.96
N GLY A 128 10.88 15.94 12.93
CA GLY A 128 11.77 15.63 14.04
C GLY A 128 11.24 14.51 14.95
N SER A 129 9.90 14.33 15.01
CA SER A 129 9.26 13.20 15.67
C SER A 129 7.85 12.95 15.11
N GLY A 130 7.35 11.74 15.28
CA GLY A 130 6.02 11.32 14.79
C GLY A 130 5.96 11.18 13.27
N GLY A 131 4.76 11.14 12.73
CA GLY A 131 4.52 11.07 11.28
C GLY A 131 4.74 9.69 10.68
N GLU A 132 4.72 8.65 11.49
CA GLU A 132 4.88 7.27 11.02
C GLU A 132 3.75 6.87 10.07
N THR A 133 4.04 5.86 9.24
CA THR A 133 3.04 5.14 8.48
C THR A 133 2.84 3.76 9.08
N LEU A 134 1.59 3.41 9.38
CA LEU A 134 1.22 2.12 9.94
C LEU A 134 0.62 1.25 8.85
N PHE A 135 1.04 0.00 8.82
CA PHE A 135 0.55 -1.03 7.90
C PHE A 135 -0.14 -2.13 8.66
N SER A 136 -1.23 -2.67 8.11
CA SER A 136 -2.01 -3.77 8.70
C SER A 136 -2.09 -4.95 7.74
N ASP A 137 -1.68 -6.14 8.22
CA ASP A 137 -1.62 -7.39 7.46
C ASP A 137 -3.04 -7.96 7.24
N GLN A 138 -3.51 -7.89 6.02
CA GLN A 138 -4.83 -8.38 5.63
C GLN A 138 -4.85 -9.87 5.29
N TYR A 139 -3.70 -10.50 5.01
CA TYR A 139 -3.60 -11.95 4.99
C TYR A 139 -3.83 -12.55 6.38
N ARG A 140 -3.11 -12.02 7.37
CA ARG A 140 -3.27 -12.45 8.75
C ARG A 140 -4.66 -12.15 9.27
N ALA A 141 -5.27 -11.04 8.82
CA ALA A 141 -6.65 -10.71 9.15
C ALA A 141 -7.62 -11.78 8.65
N TYR A 142 -7.46 -12.25 7.39
CA TYR A 142 -8.25 -13.36 6.87
C TYR A 142 -7.92 -14.69 7.58
N GLU A 143 -6.66 -15.06 7.72
CA GLU A 143 -6.23 -16.34 8.29
C GLU A 143 -6.80 -16.61 9.68
N THR A 144 -6.91 -15.57 10.49
CA THR A 144 -7.37 -15.64 11.89
C THR A 144 -8.88 -15.43 12.09
N LEU A 145 -9.66 -15.32 11.00
CA LEU A 145 -11.13 -15.38 11.10
C LEU A 145 -11.58 -16.79 11.47
N PRO A 146 -12.67 -16.94 12.24
CA PRO A 146 -13.29 -18.23 12.49
C PRO A 146 -13.65 -18.94 11.18
N THR A 147 -13.44 -20.27 11.12
CA THR A 147 -13.72 -21.08 9.93
C THR A 147 -15.17 -20.94 9.45
N ALA A 148 -16.13 -20.99 10.38
CA ALA A 148 -17.55 -20.79 10.03
C ALA A 148 -17.81 -19.45 9.33
N LEU A 149 -17.16 -18.36 9.80
CA LEU A 149 -17.31 -17.04 9.17
C LEU A 149 -16.67 -16.99 7.78
N LYS A 150 -15.51 -17.63 7.60
CA LYS A 150 -14.87 -17.76 6.27
C LYS A 150 -15.77 -18.49 5.29
N GLN A 151 -16.38 -19.59 5.72
CA GLN A 151 -17.30 -20.37 4.88
C GLN A 151 -18.55 -19.58 4.53
N GLN A 152 -19.17 -18.92 5.52
CA GLN A 152 -20.37 -18.11 5.32
C GLN A 152 -20.13 -16.95 4.33
N LEU A 153 -18.95 -16.35 4.33
CA LEU A 153 -18.63 -15.16 3.57
C LEU A 153 -17.76 -15.44 2.32
N ALA A 154 -17.54 -16.71 1.97
CA ALA A 154 -16.61 -17.10 0.90
C ALA A 154 -16.92 -16.47 -0.46
N ALA A 155 -18.20 -16.30 -0.82
CA ALA A 155 -18.66 -15.68 -2.06
C ALA A 155 -19.12 -14.22 -1.87
N ALA A 156 -19.01 -13.66 -0.66
CA ALA A 156 -19.49 -12.32 -0.37
C ALA A 156 -18.65 -11.26 -1.09
N LYS A 157 -19.34 -10.23 -1.60
CA LYS A 157 -18.73 -9.00 -2.10
C LYS A 157 -19.06 -7.84 -1.16
N VAL A 158 -18.19 -6.87 -1.09
CA VAL A 158 -18.38 -5.64 -0.33
C VAL A 158 -18.42 -4.45 -1.28
N LEU A 159 -19.38 -3.55 -1.10
CA LEU A 159 -19.50 -2.31 -1.86
C LEU A 159 -18.61 -1.25 -1.22
N HIS A 160 -17.63 -0.78 -1.98
CA HIS A 160 -16.81 0.37 -1.60
C HIS A 160 -17.33 1.61 -2.31
N VAL A 161 -17.45 2.72 -1.55
CA VAL A 161 -17.96 3.99 -2.06
C VAL A 161 -17.05 5.15 -1.65
N VAL A 162 -17.10 6.25 -2.41
CA VAL A 162 -16.56 7.55 -1.99
C VAL A 162 -17.68 8.58 -2.06
N SER A 163 -18.00 9.23 -0.94
CA SER A 163 -19.11 10.18 -0.83
C SER A 163 -18.69 11.65 -0.92
N SER A 164 -17.39 11.95 -0.90
CA SER A 164 -16.87 13.33 -0.76
C SER A 164 -16.23 13.90 -2.03
N LEU A 165 -16.19 13.13 -3.12
CA LEU A 165 -15.63 13.59 -4.38
C LEU A 165 -16.78 13.69 -5.40
N THR A 166 -17.09 14.90 -5.85
CA THR A 166 -17.79 15.15 -7.12
C THR A 166 -16.78 14.90 -8.23
N LEU A 167 -16.58 13.63 -8.59
CA LEU A 167 -15.76 13.24 -9.73
C LEU A 167 -16.62 13.38 -10.97
N GLU A 168 -16.44 14.44 -11.75
CA GLU A 168 -17.04 14.53 -13.07
C GLU A 168 -16.49 13.36 -13.91
N GLY A 169 -17.34 12.35 -14.17
CA GLY A 169 -17.04 11.21 -15.05
C GLY A 169 -16.21 10.07 -14.48
N GLY A 170 -15.88 10.07 -13.16
CA GLY A 170 -15.13 8.99 -12.51
C GLY A 170 -16.01 7.96 -11.78
N GLU A 171 -15.48 6.76 -11.54
CA GLU A 171 -16.14 5.78 -10.69
C GLU A 171 -16.17 6.26 -9.24
N THR A 172 -17.33 6.18 -8.60
CA THR A 172 -17.53 6.57 -7.20
C THR A 172 -17.85 5.39 -6.30
N GLN A 173 -18.10 4.22 -6.88
CA GLN A 173 -18.38 2.98 -6.15
C GLN A 173 -18.03 1.74 -6.96
N SER A 174 -17.61 0.68 -6.27
CA SER A 174 -17.36 -0.63 -6.87
C SER A 174 -17.55 -1.77 -5.88
N TRP A 175 -18.00 -2.92 -6.40
CA TRP A 175 -18.10 -4.17 -5.66
C TRP A 175 -16.81 -4.98 -5.76
N HIS A 176 -16.24 -5.36 -4.63
CA HIS A 176 -15.06 -6.23 -4.58
C HIS A 176 -15.33 -7.50 -3.78
N PRO A 177 -14.66 -8.63 -4.09
CA PRO A 177 -14.66 -9.79 -3.21
C PRO A 177 -14.22 -9.38 -1.80
N LEU A 178 -14.98 -9.78 -0.78
CA LEU A 178 -14.61 -9.54 0.62
C LEU A 178 -13.32 -10.29 0.99
N PHE A 179 -13.12 -11.49 0.42
CA PHE A 179 -11.89 -12.26 0.48
C PHE A 179 -11.24 -12.28 -0.88
N LYS A 180 -10.23 -11.45 -1.07
CA LYS A 180 -9.55 -11.28 -2.36
C LYS A 180 -8.36 -12.23 -2.46
N ARG A 181 -8.34 -13.07 -3.51
CA ARG A 181 -7.18 -13.91 -3.81
C ARG A 181 -6.12 -13.07 -4.49
N HIS A 182 -4.92 -13.10 -3.93
CA HIS A 182 -3.78 -12.39 -4.51
C HIS A 182 -3.27 -13.13 -5.76
N PRO A 183 -3.09 -12.44 -6.91
CA PRO A 183 -2.77 -13.10 -8.18
C PRO A 183 -1.39 -13.78 -8.20
N ILE A 184 -0.42 -13.28 -7.45
CA ILE A 184 0.94 -13.84 -7.40
C ILE A 184 1.06 -14.88 -6.28
N SER A 185 0.78 -14.50 -5.03
CA SER A 185 0.98 -15.40 -3.88
C SER A 185 -0.10 -16.48 -3.73
N GLY A 186 -1.26 -16.34 -4.39
CA GLY A 186 -2.41 -17.22 -4.25
C GLY A 186 -3.12 -17.14 -2.89
N ARG A 187 -2.58 -16.37 -1.91
CA ARG A 187 -3.15 -16.22 -0.57
C ARG A 187 -4.44 -15.41 -0.62
N LEU A 188 -5.33 -15.66 0.34
CA LEU A 188 -6.55 -14.87 0.53
C LEU A 188 -6.29 -13.75 1.55
N ALA A 189 -6.70 -12.54 1.22
CA ALA A 189 -6.68 -11.39 2.08
C ALA A 189 -8.10 -10.90 2.38
N LEU A 190 -8.33 -10.35 3.57
CA LEU A 190 -9.55 -9.61 3.89
C LEU A 190 -9.48 -8.25 3.20
N PHE A 191 -10.29 -8.02 2.17
CA PHE A 191 -10.24 -6.79 1.38
C PHE A 191 -11.30 -5.80 1.84
N LEU A 192 -10.88 -4.84 2.65
CA LEU A 192 -11.71 -3.78 3.23
C LEU A 192 -11.04 -2.41 3.09
N SER A 193 -11.83 -1.39 3.38
CA SER A 193 -11.38 -0.03 3.68
C SER A 193 -12.08 0.45 4.95
N THR A 194 -12.21 1.75 5.17
CA THR A 194 -12.91 2.28 6.35
C THR A 194 -14.39 1.85 6.36
N PRO A 195 -15.03 1.73 7.53
CA PRO A 195 -16.46 1.40 7.59
C PRO A 195 -17.37 2.40 6.87
N GLU A 196 -16.93 3.65 6.73
CA GLU A 196 -17.67 4.68 5.98
C GLU A 196 -17.56 4.47 4.47
N ARG A 197 -16.45 3.87 4.01
CA ARG A 197 -16.26 3.52 2.60
C ARG A 197 -16.89 2.18 2.26
N CYS A 198 -16.85 1.21 3.15
CA CYS A 198 -17.48 -0.10 2.96
C CYS A 198 -18.93 -0.05 3.47
N GLN A 199 -19.92 -0.04 2.58
CA GLN A 199 -21.32 0.22 2.97
C GLN A 199 -22.20 -1.01 2.98
N GLU A 200 -22.02 -1.94 2.04
CA GLU A 200 -22.88 -3.10 1.86
C GLU A 200 -22.09 -4.39 1.72
N ILE A 201 -22.71 -5.50 2.08
CA ILE A 201 -22.25 -6.86 1.76
C ILE A 201 -23.35 -7.54 0.94
N SER A 202 -22.96 -8.15 -0.18
CA SER A 202 -23.89 -8.79 -1.12
C SER A 202 -24.78 -9.82 -0.41
N GLY A 203 -26.08 -9.76 -0.69
CA GLY A 203 -27.09 -10.69 -0.11
C GLY A 203 -27.39 -10.47 1.38
N MET A 204 -26.96 -9.36 1.99
CA MET A 204 -27.13 -9.06 3.40
C MET A 204 -27.97 -7.79 3.60
N ALA A 205 -28.85 -7.78 4.61
CA ALA A 205 -29.57 -6.56 4.99
C ALA A 205 -28.58 -5.49 5.47
N ILE A 206 -28.79 -4.22 5.08
CA ILE A 206 -27.87 -3.09 5.32
C ILE A 206 -27.39 -3.00 6.77
N GLY A 207 -28.30 -3.06 7.75
CA GLY A 207 -27.93 -2.96 9.14
C GLY A 207 -27.06 -4.13 9.66
N ALA A 208 -27.25 -5.33 9.11
CA ALA A 208 -26.41 -6.50 9.42
C ALA A 208 -25.05 -6.36 8.74
N ALA A 209 -25.01 -5.96 7.47
CA ALA A 209 -23.79 -5.70 6.71
C ALA A 209 -22.89 -4.68 7.43
N GLN A 210 -23.44 -3.54 7.83
CA GLN A 210 -22.68 -2.49 8.52
C GLN A 210 -22.14 -2.93 9.89
N ARG A 211 -22.89 -3.75 10.66
CA ARG A 211 -22.37 -4.33 11.91
C ARG A 211 -21.20 -5.27 11.63
N LEU A 212 -21.34 -6.12 10.63
CA LEU A 212 -20.30 -7.08 10.24
C LEU A 212 -19.05 -6.37 9.69
N ILE A 213 -19.21 -5.37 8.83
CA ILE A 213 -18.10 -4.54 8.31
C ILE A 213 -17.32 -3.92 9.48
N ARG A 214 -17.99 -3.29 10.45
CA ARG A 214 -17.33 -2.73 11.63
C ARG A 214 -16.60 -3.78 12.46
N LEU A 215 -17.15 -4.98 12.59
CA LEU A 215 -16.51 -6.09 13.29
C LEU A 215 -15.25 -6.55 12.54
N LEU A 216 -15.36 -6.79 11.25
CA LEU A 216 -14.23 -7.21 10.38
C LEU A 216 -13.13 -6.14 10.33
N TYR A 217 -13.51 -4.87 10.23
CA TYR A 217 -12.56 -3.76 10.27
C TYR A 217 -11.79 -3.72 11.60
N ARG A 218 -12.47 -3.78 12.74
CA ARG A 218 -11.81 -3.84 14.06
C ARG A 218 -10.94 -5.08 14.23
N HIS A 219 -11.35 -6.20 13.63
CA HIS A 219 -10.55 -7.42 13.61
C HIS A 219 -9.28 -7.24 12.78
N SER A 220 -9.35 -6.59 11.62
CA SER A 220 -8.21 -6.42 10.72
C SER A 220 -7.14 -5.47 11.27
N ILE A 221 -7.51 -4.47 12.07
CA ILE A 221 -6.58 -3.45 12.62
C ILE A 221 -6.13 -3.74 14.06
N ARG A 222 -6.13 -4.99 14.51
CA ARG A 222 -5.60 -5.34 15.84
C ARG A 222 -4.10 -5.10 15.92
N HIS A 223 -3.64 -4.56 17.05
CA HIS A 223 -2.26 -4.08 17.24
C HIS A 223 -1.16 -5.09 16.86
N TYR A 224 -1.34 -6.38 17.13
CA TYR A 224 -0.37 -7.44 16.80
C TYR A 224 -0.25 -7.77 15.30
N ARG A 225 -1.02 -7.10 14.44
CA ARG A 225 -0.94 -7.17 12.98
C ARG A 225 -0.41 -5.89 12.36
N ILE A 226 -0.03 -4.93 13.18
CA ILE A 226 0.35 -3.60 12.72
C ILE A 226 1.84 -3.44 12.80
N TYR A 227 2.44 -3.13 11.66
CA TYR A 227 3.80 -2.62 11.60
C TYR A 227 3.75 -1.10 11.60
N ARG A 228 4.65 -0.47 12.37
CA ARG A 228 4.82 0.99 12.45
C ARG A 228 6.14 1.35 11.79
N HIS A 229 6.08 2.00 10.63
CA HIS A 229 7.25 2.49 9.92
C HIS A 229 7.65 3.87 10.43
N GLN A 230 8.83 3.94 11.02
CA GLN A 230 9.50 5.19 11.35
C GLN A 230 10.32 5.64 10.16
N TRP A 231 9.93 6.78 9.59
CA TRP A 231 10.57 7.34 8.42
C TRP A 231 12.01 7.78 8.73
N GLN A 232 12.90 7.48 7.80
CA GLN A 232 14.26 8.02 7.74
C GLN A 232 14.43 8.80 6.43
N PRO A 233 15.40 9.74 6.36
CA PRO A 233 15.74 10.39 5.10
C PRO A 233 16.00 9.35 4.00
N GLU A 234 15.60 9.66 2.78
CA GLU A 234 15.78 8.79 1.61
C GLU A 234 15.05 7.42 1.66
N ASP A 235 14.10 7.24 2.57
CA ASP A 235 13.26 6.05 2.56
C ASP A 235 12.30 6.06 1.38
N ILE A 236 12.14 4.90 0.77
CA ILE A 236 10.99 4.58 -0.07
C ILE A 236 10.27 3.39 0.55
N VAL A 237 8.95 3.49 0.70
CA VAL A 237 8.12 2.38 1.17
C VAL A 237 7.06 2.09 0.13
N ILE A 238 6.94 0.83 -0.26
CA ILE A 238 5.95 0.34 -1.22
C ILE A 238 5.08 -0.68 -0.52
N TRP A 239 3.76 -0.63 -0.74
CA TRP A 239 2.85 -1.65 -0.26
C TRP A 239 1.88 -2.14 -1.34
N ASP A 240 1.42 -3.36 -1.15
CA ASP A 240 0.44 -4.00 -2.00
C ASP A 240 -0.97 -3.77 -1.42
N ASN A 241 -1.78 -2.95 -2.07
CA ASN A 241 -3.13 -2.61 -1.65
C ASN A 241 -4.09 -3.79 -1.66
N ARG A 242 -3.73 -4.89 -2.34
CA ARG A 242 -4.56 -6.11 -2.39
C ARG A 242 -4.55 -6.88 -1.08
N CYS A 243 -3.52 -6.67 -0.25
CA CYS A 243 -3.33 -7.41 1.00
C CYS A 243 -2.86 -6.56 2.18
N THR A 244 -2.84 -5.22 2.05
CA THR A 244 -2.38 -4.31 3.11
C THR A 244 -3.29 -3.09 3.21
N MET A 245 -3.77 -2.79 4.41
CA MET A 245 -4.30 -1.46 4.73
C MET A 245 -3.23 -0.62 5.40
N HIS A 246 -3.31 0.68 5.23
CA HIS A 246 -2.37 1.61 5.84
C HIS A 246 -3.06 2.84 6.43
N ARG A 247 -2.34 3.55 7.31
CA ARG A 247 -2.69 4.89 7.78
C ARG A 247 -1.44 5.70 8.13
N ALA A 248 -1.50 7.00 7.94
CA ALA A 248 -0.50 7.90 8.55
C ALA A 248 -0.87 8.17 10.01
N ASP A 249 0.12 8.26 10.90
CA ASP A 249 -0.07 8.70 12.28
C ASP A 249 0.35 10.18 12.40
N HIS A 250 -0.63 11.05 12.57
CA HIS A 250 -0.40 12.49 12.70
C HIS A 250 -0.49 12.98 14.14
N SER A 251 -0.65 12.09 15.12
CA SER A 251 -0.98 12.45 16.50
C SER A 251 0.13 13.18 17.25
N GLN A 252 1.40 13.00 16.85
CA GLN A 252 2.56 13.57 17.55
C GLN A 252 3.63 14.09 16.58
N VAL A 253 3.20 14.62 15.42
CA VAL A 253 4.13 15.17 14.43
C VAL A 253 4.68 16.50 14.90
N VAL A 254 6.00 16.60 14.96
CA VAL A 254 6.72 17.85 15.27
C VAL A 254 7.57 18.26 14.07
N GLY A 255 7.18 19.33 13.42
CA GLY A 255 7.85 19.83 12.22
C GLY A 255 7.13 19.40 10.90
N ASP A 256 7.78 19.73 9.81
CA ASP A 256 7.27 19.49 8.48
C ASP A 256 7.44 18.02 8.06
N ARG A 257 6.38 17.47 7.48
CA ARG A 257 6.36 16.15 6.90
C ARG A 257 5.91 16.24 5.44
N VAL A 258 6.80 15.91 4.53
CA VAL A 258 6.51 15.87 3.09
C VAL A 258 6.95 14.54 2.53
N LEU A 259 6.03 13.82 1.96
CA LEU A 259 6.28 12.59 1.18
C LEU A 259 5.70 12.79 -0.22
N HIS A 260 6.32 12.19 -1.21
CA HIS A 260 5.75 12.09 -2.55
C HIS A 260 5.20 10.70 -2.77
N ARG A 261 3.97 10.61 -3.29
CA ARG A 261 3.24 9.36 -3.47
C ARG A 261 3.05 9.06 -4.96
N GLY A 262 3.30 7.82 -5.34
CA GLY A 262 2.89 7.28 -6.62
C GLY A 262 1.96 6.07 -6.45
N LEU A 263 1.04 5.90 -7.40
CA LEU A 263 0.07 4.83 -7.47
C LEU A 263 0.28 4.04 -8.77
N VAL A 264 0.24 2.71 -8.67
CA VAL A 264 0.51 1.81 -9.79
C VAL A 264 -0.63 0.81 -9.94
N LEU A 265 -1.21 0.71 -11.14
CA LEU A 265 -2.14 -0.35 -11.51
C LEU A 265 -1.38 -1.68 -11.66
N GLY A 266 -2.02 -2.80 -11.38
CA GLY A 266 -1.42 -4.12 -11.48
C GLY A 266 -1.98 -4.98 -12.58
#